data_8201e0b879e3f6e253d6eda42264ad28
#
_entry.id   8201e0b879e3f6e253d6eda42264ad28
#
_cell.length_a   1.000
_cell.length_b   1.000
_cell.length_c   1.000
_cell.angle_alpha   90.00
_cell.angle_beta   90.00
_cell.angle_gamma   90.00
#
_symmetry.space_group_name_H-M   'P 1'
#
loop_
_entity.id
_entity.type
_entity.pdbx_description
1 polymer ?
#
loop_
_entity_poly.entity_id
_entity_poly.type
_entity_poly.pdbx_seq_one_letter_code
_entity_poly.pdbx_strand_id
1 'polypeptide(L)'
;MEYAKYGEEHAEIYETESSDRSFEEETKLSGFSAAPVKDEGAAIEYDNAQEAWTARYTHETVAMGFAITEEAVEDNLYDRLSSRYTKALARSMANTKQVKAVNPLINGFGTFTSGDGVSLFNTAHPTIAGTTSNTLTTAADLNETSLEQSLIDIAAFTDERGLKIAAKATKMIVPSALQFQAERLMKSEGRVQTADNDINAIRSMGMVPQGYRVNNFLTDPNAFFLITDVPNGMKH
;
A
#
# COMPACT_ATOMS: atom_id res chain seq x y z
N MET A 1 10.05 -9.43 24.91
CA MET A 1 8.61 -9.06 24.98
C MET A 1 7.80 -9.99 24.11
N GLU A 2 6.63 -10.47 24.58
CA GLU A 2 5.78 -11.40 23.79
C GLU A 2 5.25 -10.78 22.50
N TYR A 3 4.95 -9.46 22.50
CA TYR A 3 4.45 -8.72 21.34
C TYR A 3 5.39 -8.83 20.13
N ALA A 4 6.69 -8.71 20.32
CA ALA A 4 7.68 -8.78 19.24
C ALA A 4 7.82 -10.15 18.56
N LYS A 5 7.13 -11.18 19.04
CA LYS A 5 7.11 -12.52 18.43
C LYS A 5 6.10 -12.64 17.28
N TYR A 6 5.17 -11.69 17.17
CA TYR A 6 4.17 -11.69 16.10
C TYR A 6 4.72 -10.93 14.90
N GLY A 7 4.68 -11.58 13.74
CA GLY A 7 5.17 -10.96 12.50
C GLY A 7 4.40 -9.68 12.14
N GLU A 8 5.09 -8.74 11.56
CA GLU A 8 4.53 -7.45 11.12
C GLU A 8 4.31 -7.45 9.61
N GLU A 9 3.21 -8.08 9.14
CA GLU A 9 2.88 -8.14 7.71
C GLU A 9 2.64 -6.74 7.09
N HIS A 10 2.20 -5.77 7.91
CA HIS A 10 2.00 -4.40 7.47
C HIS A 10 3.31 -3.68 7.08
N ALA A 11 4.45 -4.08 7.64
CA ALA A 11 5.76 -3.52 7.29
C ALA A 11 6.16 -3.80 5.82
N GLU A 12 5.52 -4.77 5.17
CA GLU A 12 5.70 -5.03 3.75
C GLU A 12 4.93 -4.04 2.85
N ILE A 13 3.99 -3.27 3.42
CA ILE A 13 3.12 -2.33 2.72
C ILE A 13 3.56 -0.89 2.96
N TYR A 14 3.95 -0.57 4.19
CA TYR A 14 4.21 0.77 4.66
C TYR A 14 5.68 1.03 4.94
N GLU A 15 6.10 2.28 4.73
CA GLU A 15 7.32 2.82 5.32
C GLU A 15 7.02 3.27 6.75
N THR A 16 7.86 2.88 7.71
CA THR A 16 7.68 3.26 9.12
C THR A 16 8.37 4.59 9.40
N GLU A 17 7.61 5.56 9.86
CA GLU A 17 8.11 6.85 10.34
C GLU A 17 7.80 7.02 11.82
N SER A 18 8.57 7.87 12.52
CA SER A 18 8.32 8.21 13.92
C SER A 18 7.76 9.62 14.01
N SER A 19 6.78 9.82 14.89
CA SER A 19 6.19 11.12 15.17
C SER A 19 6.13 11.38 16.68
N ASP A 20 6.40 12.62 17.08
CA ASP A 20 6.25 13.11 18.46
C ASP A 20 4.97 13.94 18.66
N ARG A 21 4.09 13.97 17.66
CA ARG A 21 2.87 14.80 17.64
C ARG A 21 1.62 13.93 17.77
N SER A 22 0.48 14.56 18.04
CA SER A 22 -0.83 13.90 18.06
C SER A 22 -1.42 13.69 16.66
N PHE A 23 -0.94 14.43 15.67
CA PHE A 23 -1.28 14.32 14.26
C PHE A 23 -0.14 14.80 13.39
N GLU A 24 -0.07 14.34 12.16
CA GLU A 24 0.81 14.83 11.10
C GLU A 24 0.00 15.44 9.97
N GLU A 25 0.54 16.47 9.34
CA GLU A 25 -0.04 17.09 8.15
C GLU A 25 0.97 17.09 7.01
N GLU A 26 0.52 16.61 5.87
CA GLU A 26 1.31 16.65 4.63
C GLU A 26 0.56 17.50 3.58
N THR A 27 1.26 18.52 3.06
CA THR A 27 0.76 19.35 1.97
C THR A 27 1.38 18.89 0.67
N LYS A 28 0.55 18.54 -0.30
CA LYS A 28 1.00 18.17 -1.64
C LYS A 28 1.36 19.40 -2.46
N LEU A 29 2.58 19.44 -2.98
CA LEU A 29 3.06 20.49 -3.88
C LEU A 29 3.00 20.02 -5.32
N SER A 30 2.58 20.90 -6.23
CA SER A 30 2.38 20.56 -7.64
C SER A 30 3.66 20.44 -8.47
N GLY A 31 4.79 20.87 -7.97
CA GLY A 31 6.00 21.02 -8.79
C GLY A 31 5.87 22.09 -9.89
N PHE A 32 6.66 21.96 -10.93
CA PHE A 32 6.72 22.90 -12.07
C PHE A 32 6.27 22.21 -13.35
N SER A 33 5.86 23.04 -14.34
CA SER A 33 5.56 22.59 -15.69
C SER A 33 6.83 22.15 -16.44
N ALA A 34 6.67 21.55 -17.62
CA ALA A 34 7.82 21.25 -18.48
C ALA A 34 8.56 22.54 -18.86
N ALA A 35 9.88 22.53 -18.67
CA ALA A 35 10.69 23.68 -19.06
C ALA A 35 10.64 23.89 -20.59
N PRO A 36 10.29 25.10 -21.09
CA PRO A 36 10.27 25.39 -22.52
C PRO A 36 11.69 25.46 -23.08
N VAL A 37 11.81 25.23 -24.40
CA VAL A 37 13.06 25.48 -25.11
C VAL A 37 13.25 27.00 -25.22
N LYS A 38 14.44 27.47 -24.78
CA LYS A 38 14.78 28.87 -24.80
C LYS A 38 15.58 29.21 -26.09
N ASP A 39 15.11 30.12 -26.88
CA ASP A 39 15.84 30.67 -28.03
C ASP A 39 16.97 31.60 -27.57
N GLU A 40 17.96 31.77 -28.42
CA GLU A 40 19.08 32.67 -28.18
C GLU A 40 18.56 34.14 -28.08
N GLY A 41 18.91 34.81 -26.97
CA GLY A 41 18.45 36.18 -26.70
C GLY A 41 17.05 36.31 -26.10
N ALA A 42 16.26 35.22 -25.99
CA ALA A 42 14.95 35.27 -25.34
C ALA A 42 15.08 35.36 -23.81
N ALA A 43 14.06 35.90 -23.15
CA ALA A 43 13.96 35.88 -21.68
C ALA A 43 13.69 34.47 -21.16
N ILE A 44 14.03 34.22 -19.88
CA ILE A 44 13.67 33.01 -19.16
C ILE A 44 12.21 33.11 -18.75
N GLU A 45 11.44 32.02 -18.93
CA GLU A 45 10.10 31.90 -18.37
C GLU A 45 10.18 31.53 -16.89
N TYR A 46 9.27 32.11 -16.09
CA TYR A 46 9.12 31.80 -14.66
C TYR A 46 7.81 31.04 -14.46
N ASP A 47 7.90 29.93 -13.75
CA ASP A 47 6.74 29.14 -13.30
C ASP A 47 6.69 29.10 -11.77
N ASN A 48 5.50 28.91 -11.20
CA ASN A 48 5.27 28.87 -9.77
C ASN A 48 4.68 27.52 -9.37
N ALA A 49 5.28 26.89 -8.35
CA ALA A 49 4.68 25.76 -7.67
C ALA A 49 3.42 26.20 -6.92
N GLN A 50 2.41 25.34 -6.88
CA GLN A 50 1.14 25.55 -6.18
C GLN A 50 0.93 24.47 -5.14
N GLU A 51 0.29 24.81 -4.03
CA GLU A 51 -0.21 23.83 -3.06
C GLU A 51 -1.50 23.23 -3.60
N ALA A 52 -1.61 21.91 -3.64
CA ALA A 52 -2.77 21.19 -4.13
C ALA A 52 -3.76 20.93 -3.00
N TRP A 53 -3.42 20.07 -2.05
CA TRP A 53 -4.25 19.71 -0.92
C TRP A 53 -3.39 19.34 0.30
N THR A 54 -4.01 19.39 1.48
CA THR A 54 -3.37 18.99 2.74
C THR A 54 -4.11 17.80 3.34
N ALA A 55 -3.39 16.73 3.61
CA ALA A 55 -3.89 15.57 4.33
C ALA A 55 -3.47 15.64 5.80
N ARG A 56 -4.39 15.31 6.71
CA ARG A 56 -4.12 15.17 8.15
C ARG A 56 -4.27 13.72 8.57
N TYR A 57 -3.22 13.22 9.21
CA TYR A 57 -3.17 11.86 9.78
C TYR A 57 -3.19 11.99 11.30
N THR A 58 -4.24 11.46 11.94
CA THR A 58 -4.41 11.50 13.39
C THR A 58 -3.99 10.17 14.00
N HIS A 59 -3.10 10.23 15.00
CA HIS A 59 -2.66 9.03 15.70
C HIS A 59 -3.74 8.48 16.61
N GLU A 60 -3.91 7.16 16.57
CA GLU A 60 -4.85 6.45 17.42
C GLU A 60 -4.13 5.58 18.45
N THR A 61 -4.57 5.64 19.69
CA THR A 61 -4.03 4.80 20.75
C THR A 61 -4.83 3.50 20.86
N VAL A 62 -4.15 2.37 20.72
CA VAL A 62 -4.72 1.05 20.97
C VAL A 62 -4.26 0.57 22.34
N ALA A 63 -5.19 0.36 23.25
CA ALA A 63 -4.90 -0.11 24.60
C ALA A 63 -5.93 -1.17 25.05
N MET A 64 -5.45 -2.17 25.76
CA MET A 64 -6.26 -3.19 26.40
C MET A 64 -5.57 -3.67 27.68
N GLY A 65 -6.33 -3.93 28.72
CA GLY A 65 -5.86 -4.48 29.98
C GLY A 65 -6.65 -5.72 30.38
N PHE A 66 -6.11 -6.48 31.33
CA PHE A 66 -6.84 -7.53 32.02
C PHE A 66 -6.66 -7.39 33.53
N ALA A 67 -7.64 -7.85 34.30
CA ALA A 67 -7.58 -7.91 35.74
C ALA A 67 -7.57 -9.38 36.21
N ILE A 68 -6.91 -9.65 37.32
CA ILE A 68 -6.91 -10.95 38.01
C ILE A 68 -7.55 -10.71 39.35
N THR A 69 -8.48 -11.57 39.78
CA THR A 69 -9.13 -11.48 41.07
C THR A 69 -8.18 -11.80 42.20
N GLU A 70 -8.42 -11.25 43.39
CA GLU A 70 -7.63 -11.49 44.59
C GLU A 70 -7.67 -12.98 45.01
N GLU A 71 -8.84 -13.59 44.87
CA GLU A 71 -9.02 -15.02 45.13
C GLU A 71 -8.10 -15.91 44.25
N ALA A 72 -7.96 -15.55 42.94
CA ALA A 72 -7.06 -16.29 42.06
C ALA A 72 -5.57 -16.12 42.42
N VAL A 73 -5.23 -15.00 43.05
CA VAL A 73 -3.88 -14.75 43.57
C VAL A 73 -3.64 -15.60 44.86
N GLU A 74 -4.61 -15.64 45.78
CA GLU A 74 -4.54 -16.43 47.03
C GLU A 74 -4.46 -17.91 46.75
N ASP A 75 -5.21 -18.43 45.77
CA ASP A 75 -5.20 -19.84 45.36
C ASP A 75 -3.93 -20.25 44.58
N ASN A 76 -2.93 -19.39 44.50
CA ASN A 76 -1.64 -19.62 43.81
C ASN A 76 -1.76 -20.02 42.32
N LEU A 77 -2.83 -19.62 41.65
CA LEU A 77 -3.05 -19.83 40.21
C LEU A 77 -2.46 -18.68 39.35
N TYR A 78 -1.94 -17.65 39.99
CA TYR A 78 -1.49 -16.40 39.40
C TYR A 78 -0.46 -16.57 38.28
N ASP A 79 0.61 -17.33 38.50
CA ASP A 79 1.73 -17.45 37.56
C ASP A 79 1.32 -18.07 36.23
N ARG A 80 0.46 -19.10 36.27
CA ARG A 80 -0.01 -19.76 35.03
C ARG A 80 -1.03 -18.92 34.27
N LEU A 81 -1.92 -18.22 35.00
CA LEU A 81 -2.96 -17.36 34.39
C LEU A 81 -2.36 -16.09 33.84
N SER A 82 -1.50 -15.40 34.60
CA SER A 82 -0.88 -14.13 34.16
C SER A 82 -0.07 -14.31 32.89
N SER A 83 0.73 -15.37 32.80
CA SER A 83 1.52 -15.69 31.61
C SER A 83 0.65 -15.96 30.38
N ARG A 84 -0.47 -16.69 30.53
CA ARG A 84 -1.41 -16.96 29.44
C ARG A 84 -2.13 -15.70 29.00
N TYR A 85 -2.61 -14.89 29.94
CA TYR A 85 -3.31 -13.64 29.62
C TYR A 85 -2.39 -12.61 29.00
N THR A 86 -1.15 -12.49 29.45
CA THR A 86 -0.15 -11.61 28.83
C THR A 86 0.12 -12.00 27.37
N LYS A 87 0.22 -13.30 27.07
CA LYS A 87 0.39 -13.76 25.67
C LYS A 87 -0.85 -13.49 24.83
N ALA A 88 -2.04 -13.74 25.38
CA ALA A 88 -3.31 -13.46 24.69
C ALA A 88 -3.48 -11.97 24.42
N LEU A 89 -3.16 -11.11 25.39
CA LEU A 89 -3.18 -9.68 25.25
C LEU A 89 -2.22 -9.19 24.15
N ALA A 90 -0.98 -9.64 24.18
CA ALA A 90 0.02 -9.30 23.17
C ALA A 90 -0.44 -9.69 21.76
N ARG A 91 -1.01 -10.89 21.61
CA ARG A 91 -1.59 -11.35 20.34
C ARG A 91 -2.77 -10.49 19.89
N SER A 92 -3.66 -10.12 20.79
CA SER A 92 -4.83 -9.28 20.50
C SER A 92 -4.40 -7.90 20.01
N MET A 93 -3.44 -7.28 20.69
CA MET A 93 -2.90 -5.97 20.29
C MET A 93 -2.20 -6.02 18.92
N ALA A 94 -1.37 -7.06 18.69
CA ALA A 94 -0.72 -7.27 17.40
C ALA A 94 -1.75 -7.44 16.27
N ASN A 95 -2.79 -8.25 16.50
CA ASN A 95 -3.87 -8.43 15.53
C ASN A 95 -4.59 -7.12 15.21
N THR A 96 -4.91 -6.32 16.22
CA THR A 96 -5.58 -5.01 16.01
C THR A 96 -4.70 -4.07 15.19
N LYS A 97 -3.38 -4.04 15.45
CA LYS A 97 -2.44 -3.23 14.64
C LYS A 97 -2.47 -3.67 13.17
N GLN A 98 -2.39 -4.97 12.90
CA GLN A 98 -2.42 -5.50 11.53
C GLN A 98 -3.73 -5.17 10.82
N VAL A 99 -4.87 -5.40 11.46
CA VAL A 99 -6.20 -5.10 10.89
C VAL A 99 -6.33 -3.61 10.58
N LYS A 100 -5.91 -2.73 11.50
CA LYS A 100 -5.95 -1.27 11.27
C LYS A 100 -5.04 -0.85 10.12
N ALA A 101 -3.85 -1.41 10.04
CA ALA A 101 -2.91 -1.11 8.97
C ALA A 101 -3.40 -1.56 7.58
N VAL A 102 -4.14 -2.66 7.48
CA VAL A 102 -4.68 -3.14 6.20
C VAL A 102 -6.01 -2.49 5.83
N ASN A 103 -6.70 -1.86 6.78
CA ASN A 103 -7.99 -1.21 6.58
C ASN A 103 -8.02 -0.19 5.42
N PRO A 104 -7.00 0.67 5.19
CA PRO A 104 -6.95 1.55 4.03
C PRO A 104 -7.01 0.80 2.70
N LEU A 105 -6.37 -0.38 2.58
CA LEU A 105 -6.42 -1.18 1.36
C LEU A 105 -7.80 -1.84 1.18
N ILE A 106 -8.40 -2.36 2.25
CA ILE A 106 -9.72 -3.01 2.21
C ILE A 106 -10.81 -2.01 1.82
N ASN A 107 -10.79 -0.81 2.39
CA ASN A 107 -11.80 0.22 2.17
C ASN A 107 -11.40 1.25 1.10
N GLY A 108 -10.23 1.08 0.48
CA GLY A 108 -9.64 2.04 -0.44
C GLY A 108 -10.43 2.28 -1.74
N PHE A 109 -11.25 1.31 -2.15
CA PHE A 109 -12.15 1.48 -3.30
C PHE A 109 -13.47 2.20 -2.97
N GLY A 110 -13.75 2.50 -1.72
CA GLY A 110 -15.04 3.03 -1.30
C GLY A 110 -14.96 4.11 -0.22
N THR A 111 -14.92 3.69 1.04
CA THR A 111 -15.12 4.57 2.19
C THR A 111 -13.85 5.24 2.71
N PHE A 112 -12.68 4.72 2.39
CA PHE A 112 -11.42 5.35 2.77
C PHE A 112 -11.02 6.37 1.71
N THR A 113 -11.08 7.66 2.08
CA THR A 113 -10.75 8.79 1.21
C THR A 113 -9.29 9.22 1.43
N SER A 114 -8.62 9.60 0.34
CA SER A 114 -7.29 10.21 0.38
C SER A 114 -7.39 11.73 0.58
N GLY A 115 -6.24 12.41 0.68
CA GLY A 115 -6.19 13.84 0.93
C GLY A 115 -6.82 14.72 -0.18
N ASP A 116 -6.99 14.18 -1.37
CA ASP A 116 -7.66 14.83 -2.51
C ASP A 116 -9.19 14.74 -2.46
N GLY A 117 -9.75 14.08 -1.44
CA GLY A 117 -11.20 13.98 -1.21
C GLY A 117 -11.90 12.85 -1.97
N VAL A 118 -11.18 12.05 -2.77
CA VAL A 118 -11.71 10.84 -3.43
C VAL A 118 -11.22 9.57 -2.75
N SER A 119 -11.80 8.41 -3.08
CA SER A 119 -11.35 7.12 -2.54
C SER A 119 -9.89 6.85 -2.88
N LEU A 120 -9.16 6.15 -2.00
CA LEU A 120 -7.73 5.86 -2.16
C LEU A 120 -7.40 5.21 -3.51
N PHE A 121 -8.26 4.30 -3.97
CA PHE A 121 -8.18 3.71 -5.30
C PHE A 121 -9.33 4.24 -6.15
N ASN A 122 -8.99 5.04 -7.16
CA ASN A 122 -9.97 5.72 -8.00
C ASN A 122 -9.42 5.88 -9.42
N THR A 123 -10.33 5.94 -10.38
CA THR A 123 -10.01 6.21 -11.79
C THR A 123 -9.87 7.70 -12.12
N ALA A 124 -10.19 8.59 -11.16
CA ALA A 124 -10.28 10.04 -11.39
C ALA A 124 -9.78 10.85 -10.19
N HIS A 125 -8.50 10.64 -9.80
CA HIS A 125 -7.85 11.52 -8.84
C HIS A 125 -7.65 12.90 -9.43
N PRO A 126 -8.12 13.97 -8.78
CA PRO A 126 -7.97 15.33 -9.30
C PRO A 126 -6.50 15.78 -9.27
N THR A 127 -6.04 16.33 -10.38
CA THR A 127 -4.73 16.97 -10.50
C THR A 127 -4.87 18.31 -11.20
N ILE A 128 -3.85 19.16 -11.17
CA ILE A 128 -3.86 20.45 -11.89
C ILE A 128 -3.96 20.25 -13.40
N ALA A 129 -3.36 19.19 -13.92
CA ALA A 129 -3.41 18.86 -15.35
C ALA A 129 -4.72 18.16 -15.80
N GLY A 130 -5.58 17.76 -14.84
CA GLY A 130 -6.81 17.03 -15.14
C GLY A 130 -7.09 15.93 -14.10
N THR A 131 -7.23 14.68 -14.52
CA THR A 131 -7.43 13.53 -13.63
C THR A 131 -6.44 12.42 -13.94
N THR A 132 -6.01 11.69 -12.91
CA THR A 132 -5.17 10.50 -13.03
C THR A 132 -5.87 9.30 -12.39
N SER A 133 -5.56 8.10 -12.89
CA SER A 133 -6.06 6.85 -12.33
C SER A 133 -4.94 6.08 -11.65
N ASN A 134 -5.21 5.47 -10.51
CA ASN A 134 -4.34 4.50 -9.86
C ASN A 134 -4.95 3.08 -9.81
N THR A 135 -6.00 2.85 -10.61
CA THR A 135 -6.67 1.56 -10.76
C THR A 135 -6.80 1.21 -12.23
N LEU A 136 -7.03 -0.07 -12.52
CA LEU A 136 -7.43 -0.50 -13.85
C LEU A 136 -8.74 0.19 -14.27
N THR A 137 -8.83 0.63 -15.52
CA THR A 137 -10.06 1.24 -16.09
C THR A 137 -11.26 0.30 -16.00
N THR A 138 -11.01 -1.00 -16.18
CA THR A 138 -12.02 -2.06 -15.98
C THR A 138 -11.51 -2.99 -14.89
N ALA A 139 -12.28 -3.12 -13.81
CA ALA A 139 -11.94 -4.03 -12.72
C ALA A 139 -11.76 -5.46 -13.25
N ALA A 140 -10.70 -6.12 -12.85
CA ALA A 140 -10.36 -7.46 -13.27
C ALA A 140 -9.65 -8.22 -12.14
N ASP A 141 -9.94 -9.51 -12.05
CA ASP A 141 -9.22 -10.41 -11.15
C ASP A 141 -7.76 -10.57 -11.57
N LEU A 142 -6.92 -11.02 -10.65
CA LEU A 142 -5.51 -11.25 -10.91
C LEU A 142 -5.33 -12.31 -12.00
N ASN A 143 -4.83 -11.91 -13.14
CA ASN A 143 -4.40 -12.78 -14.23
C ASN A 143 -3.23 -12.13 -14.96
N GLU A 144 -2.65 -12.82 -15.95
CA GLU A 144 -1.51 -12.30 -16.71
C GLU A 144 -1.85 -10.97 -17.39
N THR A 145 -2.98 -10.91 -18.10
CA THR A 145 -3.39 -9.73 -18.86
C THR A 145 -3.67 -8.53 -17.94
N SER A 146 -4.37 -8.75 -16.81
CA SER A 146 -4.67 -7.67 -15.86
C SER A 146 -3.40 -7.15 -15.19
N LEU A 147 -2.45 -8.04 -14.89
CA LEU A 147 -1.16 -7.65 -14.31
C LEU A 147 -0.30 -6.89 -15.32
N GLU A 148 -0.20 -7.36 -16.57
CA GLU A 148 0.48 -6.65 -17.65
C GLU A 148 -0.10 -5.25 -17.88
N GLN A 149 -1.44 -5.14 -17.93
CA GLN A 149 -2.10 -3.84 -18.08
C GLN A 149 -1.79 -2.91 -16.90
N SER A 150 -1.83 -3.42 -15.66
CA SER A 150 -1.47 -2.63 -14.49
C SER A 150 -0.04 -2.11 -14.54
N LEU A 151 0.91 -2.91 -15.02
CA LEU A 151 2.31 -2.49 -15.19
C LEU A 151 2.49 -1.42 -16.28
N ILE A 152 1.71 -1.51 -17.36
CA ILE A 152 1.68 -0.49 -18.42
C ILE A 152 1.08 0.81 -17.87
N ASP A 153 -0.02 0.73 -17.13
CA ASP A 153 -0.68 1.90 -16.53
C ASP A 153 0.25 2.61 -15.53
N ILE A 154 0.98 1.87 -14.69
CA ILE A 154 1.98 2.42 -13.77
C ILE A 154 3.10 3.16 -14.53
N ALA A 155 3.60 2.60 -15.61
CA ALA A 155 4.63 3.27 -16.43
C ALA A 155 4.13 4.55 -17.12
N ALA A 156 2.81 4.69 -17.26
CA ALA A 156 2.16 5.87 -17.82
C ALA A 156 1.85 6.96 -16.79
N PHE A 157 2.09 6.73 -15.49
CA PHE A 157 1.79 7.70 -14.44
C PHE A 157 2.43 9.06 -14.67
N THR A 158 1.68 10.10 -14.34
CA THR A 158 2.10 11.49 -14.43
C THR A 158 2.00 12.18 -13.08
N ASP A 159 2.74 13.27 -12.93
CA ASP A 159 2.65 14.15 -11.77
C ASP A 159 1.44 15.11 -11.86
N GLU A 160 1.33 16.03 -10.89
CA GLU A 160 0.26 17.04 -10.83
C GLU A 160 0.18 17.96 -12.06
N ARG A 161 1.29 18.12 -12.79
CA ARG A 161 1.40 18.96 -14.00
C ARG A 161 1.33 18.16 -15.31
N GLY A 162 1.13 16.84 -15.22
CA GLY A 162 1.05 15.94 -16.36
C GLY A 162 2.41 15.47 -16.89
N LEU A 163 3.50 15.72 -16.18
CA LEU A 163 4.83 15.22 -16.54
C LEU A 163 4.95 13.73 -16.18
N LYS A 164 5.51 12.92 -17.07
CA LYS A 164 5.73 11.50 -16.82
C LYS A 164 6.78 11.29 -15.74
N ILE A 165 6.45 10.49 -14.71
CA ILE A 165 7.34 10.16 -13.62
C ILE A 165 8.09 8.84 -13.83
N ALA A 166 7.76 8.06 -14.88
CA ALA A 166 8.36 6.78 -15.22
C ALA A 166 8.37 5.77 -14.06
N ALA A 167 7.27 5.73 -13.30
CA ALA A 167 7.09 4.84 -12.17
C ALA A 167 7.20 3.36 -12.56
N LYS A 168 7.64 2.52 -11.63
CA LYS A 168 7.74 1.06 -11.79
C LYS A 168 7.12 0.36 -10.60
N ALA A 169 6.52 -0.80 -10.84
CA ALA A 169 6.11 -1.67 -9.77
C ALA A 169 7.33 -2.31 -9.11
N THR A 170 7.33 -2.38 -7.80
CA THR A 170 8.40 -3.00 -7.01
C THR A 170 7.96 -4.31 -6.40
N LYS A 171 6.73 -4.38 -5.89
CA LYS A 171 6.20 -5.49 -5.11
C LYS A 171 4.70 -5.65 -5.35
N MET A 172 4.20 -6.87 -5.30
CA MET A 172 2.77 -7.17 -5.33
C MET A 172 2.30 -7.70 -3.97
N ILE A 173 1.17 -7.18 -3.48
CA ILE A 173 0.51 -7.64 -2.25
C ILE A 173 -0.76 -8.38 -2.64
N VAL A 174 -0.93 -9.58 -2.10
CA VAL A 174 -2.08 -10.45 -2.41
C VAL A 174 -2.65 -11.06 -1.13
N PRO A 175 -3.95 -11.37 -1.08
CA PRO A 175 -4.55 -12.19 -0.03
C PRO A 175 -4.08 -13.66 -0.13
N SER A 176 -4.26 -14.41 0.93
CA SER A 176 -3.92 -15.84 0.96
C SER A 176 -4.63 -16.67 -0.12
N ALA A 177 -5.82 -16.25 -0.56
CA ALA A 177 -6.55 -16.90 -1.63
C ALA A 177 -5.83 -16.86 -2.99
N LEU A 178 -5.11 -15.78 -3.29
CA LEU A 178 -4.40 -15.59 -4.56
C LEU A 178 -2.93 -16.03 -4.53
N GLN A 179 -2.39 -16.52 -3.41
CA GLN A 179 -0.97 -16.84 -3.26
C GLN A 179 -0.44 -17.83 -4.32
N PHE A 180 -1.21 -18.88 -4.64
CA PHE A 180 -0.79 -19.88 -5.64
C PHE A 180 -0.88 -19.35 -7.06
N GLN A 181 -1.82 -18.44 -7.33
CA GLN A 181 -1.93 -17.78 -8.62
C GLN A 181 -0.80 -16.79 -8.82
N ALA A 182 -0.48 -15.99 -7.80
CA ALA A 182 0.65 -15.09 -7.78
C ALA A 182 1.98 -15.85 -8.02
N GLU A 183 2.18 -16.98 -7.33
CA GLU A 183 3.37 -17.82 -7.52
C GLU A 183 3.51 -18.29 -8.97
N ARG A 184 2.41 -18.79 -9.58
CA ARG A 184 2.43 -19.22 -10.98
C ARG A 184 2.74 -18.06 -11.94
N LEU A 185 2.09 -16.91 -11.76
CA LEU A 185 2.31 -15.73 -12.61
C LEU A 185 3.74 -15.18 -12.49
N MET A 186 4.31 -15.19 -11.30
CA MET A 186 5.62 -14.56 -11.06
C MET A 186 6.81 -15.48 -11.32
N LYS A 187 6.64 -16.81 -11.21
CA LYS A 187 7.78 -17.75 -11.26
C LYS A 187 7.71 -18.80 -12.37
N SER A 188 6.58 -18.97 -13.05
CA SER A 188 6.50 -19.88 -14.18
C SER A 188 7.47 -19.47 -15.31
N GLU A 189 8.10 -20.40 -15.97
CA GLU A 189 8.94 -20.13 -17.15
C GLU A 189 8.11 -19.90 -18.41
N GLY A 190 7.09 -20.73 -18.59
CA GLY A 190 6.12 -20.58 -19.66
C GLY A 190 4.90 -19.78 -19.22
N ARG A 191 4.19 -19.28 -20.22
CA ARG A 191 2.94 -18.56 -20.03
C ARG A 191 1.89 -19.45 -19.37
N VAL A 192 1.23 -18.93 -18.36
CA VAL A 192 0.23 -19.68 -17.60
C VAL A 192 -1.06 -19.85 -18.43
N GLN A 193 -1.61 -21.08 -18.45
CA GLN A 193 -2.88 -21.42 -19.13
C GLN A 193 -2.87 -21.36 -20.66
N THR A 194 -1.71 -21.44 -21.31
CA THR A 194 -1.62 -21.60 -22.75
C THR A 194 -1.08 -22.98 -23.13
N ALA A 195 -1.51 -23.50 -24.28
CA ALA A 195 -0.95 -24.71 -24.85
C ALA A 195 0.33 -24.47 -25.66
N ASP A 196 0.60 -23.21 -25.97
CA ASP A 196 1.76 -22.77 -26.70
C ASP A 196 2.96 -22.61 -25.74
N ASN A 197 4.17 -22.78 -26.29
CA ASN A 197 5.42 -22.68 -25.53
C ASN A 197 5.90 -21.23 -25.42
N ASP A 198 4.97 -20.30 -25.12
CA ASP A 198 5.28 -18.89 -24.94
C ASP A 198 6.01 -18.62 -23.62
N ILE A 199 6.90 -17.67 -23.65
CA ILE A 199 7.60 -17.22 -22.44
C ILE A 199 6.70 -16.39 -21.53
N ASN A 200 6.90 -16.52 -20.22
CA ASN A 200 6.30 -15.60 -19.25
C ASN A 200 7.06 -14.26 -19.26
N ALA A 201 6.49 -13.25 -19.88
CA ALA A 201 7.12 -11.94 -20.04
C ALA A 201 7.35 -11.22 -18.68
N ILE A 202 6.42 -11.35 -17.75
CA ILE A 202 6.49 -10.71 -16.41
C ILE A 202 7.74 -11.19 -15.66
N ARG A 203 7.97 -12.51 -15.66
CA ARG A 203 9.18 -13.12 -15.07
C ARG A 203 10.43 -12.75 -15.84
N SER A 204 10.41 -12.94 -17.16
CA SER A 204 11.58 -12.75 -18.02
C SER A 204 12.12 -11.33 -17.98
N MET A 205 11.24 -10.34 -17.91
CA MET A 205 11.59 -8.92 -17.82
C MET A 205 11.88 -8.44 -16.39
N GLY A 206 11.56 -9.26 -15.37
CA GLY A 206 11.72 -8.87 -13.96
C GLY A 206 10.87 -7.65 -13.57
N MET A 207 9.63 -7.57 -14.09
CA MET A 207 8.77 -6.39 -13.97
C MET A 207 8.37 -6.06 -12.51
N VAL A 208 8.39 -7.05 -11.60
CA VAL A 208 8.14 -6.88 -10.17
C VAL A 208 9.32 -7.46 -9.39
N PRO A 209 10.39 -6.69 -9.17
CA PRO A 209 11.68 -7.20 -8.71
C PRO A 209 11.65 -7.79 -7.30
N GLN A 210 10.79 -7.30 -6.41
CA GLN A 210 10.63 -7.84 -5.05
C GLN A 210 9.60 -9.00 -4.98
N GLY A 211 9.03 -9.40 -6.12
CA GLY A 211 8.05 -10.46 -6.21
C GLY A 211 6.73 -10.12 -5.55
N TYR A 212 6.11 -11.11 -4.90
CA TYR A 212 4.85 -10.90 -4.19
C TYR A 212 4.98 -11.19 -2.69
N ARG A 213 4.08 -10.59 -1.91
CA ARG A 213 3.90 -10.87 -0.47
C ARG A 213 2.44 -11.21 -0.21
N VAL A 214 2.23 -12.21 0.64
CA VAL A 214 0.89 -12.60 1.11
C VAL A 214 0.57 -11.83 2.36
N ASN A 215 -0.58 -11.17 2.39
CA ASN A 215 -1.11 -10.54 3.58
C ASN A 215 -2.41 -11.26 4.00
N ASN A 216 -2.37 -11.87 5.19
CA ASN A 216 -3.46 -12.71 5.70
C ASN A 216 -4.64 -11.90 6.27
N PHE A 217 -4.49 -10.58 6.40
CA PHE A 217 -5.51 -9.69 6.92
C PHE A 217 -6.36 -9.03 5.82
N LEU A 218 -6.01 -9.23 4.55
CA LEU A 218 -6.86 -8.84 3.42
C LEU A 218 -8.12 -9.70 3.38
N THR A 219 -9.27 -9.06 3.38
CA THR A 219 -10.59 -9.72 3.43
C THR A 219 -11.16 -10.03 2.05
N ASP A 220 -10.81 -9.24 1.03
CA ASP A 220 -11.24 -9.48 -0.35
C ASP A 220 -10.33 -10.56 -0.97
N PRO A 221 -10.89 -11.73 -1.36
CA PRO A 221 -10.12 -12.82 -1.92
C PRO A 221 -9.60 -12.55 -3.34
N ASN A 222 -10.12 -11.54 -4.04
CA ASN A 222 -9.81 -11.26 -5.44
C ASN A 222 -8.95 -10.00 -5.62
N ALA A 223 -8.84 -9.15 -4.61
CA ALA A 223 -8.07 -7.93 -4.70
C ALA A 223 -6.56 -8.20 -4.71
N PHE A 224 -5.83 -7.49 -5.57
CA PHE A 224 -4.37 -7.43 -5.56
C PHE A 224 -3.90 -5.99 -5.65
N PHE A 225 -2.74 -5.71 -5.09
CA PHE A 225 -2.19 -4.36 -5.02
C PHE A 225 -0.73 -4.37 -5.49
N LEU A 226 -0.34 -3.33 -6.22
CA LEU A 226 1.03 -3.13 -6.67
C LEU A 226 1.63 -1.93 -5.92
N ILE A 227 2.77 -2.15 -5.28
CA ILE A 227 3.57 -1.09 -4.68
C ILE A 227 4.56 -0.62 -5.74
N THR A 228 4.68 0.70 -5.87
CA THR A 228 5.55 1.34 -6.85
C THR A 228 6.81 1.92 -6.18
N ASP A 229 7.74 2.40 -7.00
CA ASP A 229 8.94 3.13 -6.57
C ASP A 229 8.71 4.65 -6.44
N VAL A 230 7.47 5.11 -6.57
CA VAL A 230 7.12 6.52 -6.40
C VAL A 230 7.41 6.94 -4.95
N PRO A 231 8.18 8.02 -4.73
CA PRO A 231 8.50 8.49 -3.38
C PRO A 231 7.25 8.99 -2.64
N ASN A 232 7.33 9.04 -1.30
CA ASN A 232 6.23 9.44 -0.41
C ASN A 232 4.98 8.54 -0.54
N GLY A 233 5.21 7.23 -0.56
CA GLY A 233 4.17 6.22 -0.53
C GLY A 233 3.41 6.17 0.80
N MET A 234 2.77 5.03 1.07
CA MET A 234 2.01 4.82 2.30
C MET A 234 2.94 4.71 3.50
N LYS A 235 2.70 5.50 4.56
CA LYS A 235 3.49 5.59 5.79
C LYS A 235 2.70 5.08 7.00
N HIS A 236 3.42 4.53 8.00
CA HIS A 236 2.85 4.00 9.25
C HIS A 236 3.69 4.45 10.46
#